data_eda0c3039d96bcefdeaac70fcff2b1eb
#
_entry.id   eda0c3039d96bcefdeaac70fcff2b1eb
#
_cell.length_a   1.000
_cell.length_b   1.000
_cell.length_c   1.000
_cell.angle_alpha   90.00
_cell.angle_beta   90.00
_cell.angle_gamma   90.00
#
_symmetry.space_group_name_H-M   'P 1'
#
loop_
_entity.id
_entity.type
_entity.pdbx_description
1 polymer ?
#
loop_
_entity_poly.entity_id
_entity_poly.type
_entity_poly.pdbx_seq_one_letter_code
_entity_poly.pdbx_strand_id
1 'polypeptide(L)'
;MTSVFPSKRGSGRAQRRPILGAGVWPGRCFTAIAFGWVLLLSAAQMGRAEGTQIPSGAYRVAGTVVQAKGGTPLARCRVTITDLKNRQSNKFAITGDDGRFDFHVPAGRYSLEGAKRGFISAAYNQHDQFSTAIVSGADLDTESLVLRLAPNAVLTGRVLDEFSEPVRNAQVTVYREDHSTGVSRTSTYRTAATDDQGRYEVAPIDEGTYFVSAKASPWYAVRPMSSGGAVNTPPFDTSLDVVYSVTYYGDSTEADDATPIPVRGGDRLEADIHMDPVPALHLLVHVPEGGDLPTLYKPGFDGAEEPEAESVQSIAPDVYELSGIAAGRYTVRMPGGNVAEPREVNLSSSGELDVSSAKSTSQIKATVRIAGASSLPSDLQIVLRSSKGKMSYGPVDADGEADFSDVISGKYDILAESPTQHFTVVRIASEEETTSGHTLNVAPGTSLSIELSLVGGAVTVEGVAKRKGKWVAGAMVVLVPKNADDYDRIRRDESELDGSFTLRDVIPGSYTVIAIEDGWDLEWAEPGALTPYLKHGQPLEVGSRSPATIHLADAVEVLAK
;
A
#
# COMPACT_ATOMS: atom_id res chain seq x y z
N MET A 1 -36.71 -38.59 -33.55
CA MET A 1 -36.82 -37.65 -34.65
C MET A 1 -35.62 -36.71 -34.52
N THR A 2 -34.48 -37.07 -35.10
CA THR A 2 -33.97 -36.65 -36.42
C THR A 2 -34.08 -35.15 -36.61
N SER A 3 -33.07 -34.34 -36.69
CA SER A 3 -31.97 -34.23 -37.66
C SER A 3 -31.08 -33.03 -37.26
N VAL A 4 -29.84 -33.11 -37.32
CA VAL A 4 -28.81 -32.95 -38.35
C VAL A 4 -28.14 -31.57 -38.35
N PHE A 5 -26.84 -31.60 -38.13
CA PHE A 5 -25.80 -30.58 -38.38
C PHE A 5 -25.76 -30.15 -39.87
N PRO A 6 -25.11 -29.00 -40.20
CA PRO A 6 -23.79 -29.16 -40.72
C PRO A 6 -22.71 -28.12 -40.28
N SER A 7 -21.51 -28.63 -40.26
CA SER A 7 -20.22 -27.95 -40.19
C SER A 7 -19.91 -27.15 -41.48
N LYS A 8 -19.15 -26.07 -41.40
CA LYS A 8 -18.24 -25.67 -42.47
C LYS A 8 -16.91 -25.13 -41.89
N ARG A 9 -15.89 -25.89 -42.20
CA ARG A 9 -14.49 -25.51 -42.21
C ARG A 9 -14.24 -24.52 -43.36
N GLY A 10 -13.38 -23.54 -43.14
CA GLY A 10 -12.78 -22.69 -44.15
C GLY A 10 -11.34 -22.38 -43.81
N SER A 11 -10.45 -23.14 -44.41
CA SER A 11 -8.99 -22.96 -44.46
C SER A 11 -8.63 -21.87 -45.49
N GLY A 12 -7.54 -21.12 -45.23
CA GLY A 12 -6.93 -20.25 -46.24
C GLY A 12 -5.67 -19.61 -45.65
N ARG A 13 -4.61 -20.25 -45.70
CA ARG A 13 -3.45 -20.23 -46.60
C ARG A 13 -2.74 -18.88 -46.68
N ALA A 14 -1.56 -18.86 -46.13
CA ALA A 14 -0.46 -17.95 -46.33
C ALA A 14 -0.08 -17.82 -47.82
N GLN A 15 0.33 -16.63 -48.23
CA GLN A 15 1.12 -16.46 -49.46
C GLN A 15 2.31 -15.52 -49.24
N ARG A 16 3.44 -16.08 -49.66
CA ARG A 16 4.78 -15.48 -49.71
C ARG A 16 4.93 -14.57 -50.93
N ARG A 17 5.93 -13.71 -50.79
CA ARG A 17 6.61 -12.83 -51.75
C ARG A 17 6.76 -13.39 -53.17
N PRO A 18 7.09 -12.50 -54.19
CA PRO A 18 8.48 -12.46 -54.61
C PRO A 18 9.08 -11.08 -54.91
N ILE A 19 10.39 -11.11 -54.90
CA ILE A 19 11.45 -10.21 -55.33
C ILE A 19 11.50 -10.17 -56.87
N LEU A 20 12.03 -9.10 -57.42
CA LEU A 20 12.82 -8.90 -58.62
C LEU A 20 12.37 -7.74 -59.52
N GLY A 21 13.37 -6.96 -59.88
CA GLY A 21 13.35 -6.20 -61.11
C GLY A 21 14.42 -5.08 -61.19
N ALA A 22 15.58 -5.44 -61.71
CA ALA A 22 16.68 -4.55 -62.06
C ALA A 22 16.44 -3.78 -63.38
N GLY A 23 17.12 -2.64 -63.57
CA GLY A 23 17.22 -1.92 -64.84
C GLY A 23 18.09 -0.67 -64.66
N VAL A 24 19.30 -0.69 -64.86
CA VAL A 24 20.27 -0.49 -65.91
C VAL A 24 20.13 0.83 -66.69
N TRP A 25 21.04 1.76 -66.47
CA TRP A 25 21.88 2.70 -67.18
C TRP A 25 21.42 3.17 -68.61
N PRO A 26 22.01 4.31 -69.23
CA PRO A 26 23.36 4.89 -69.17
C PRO A 26 23.46 6.44 -69.36
N GLY A 27 24.69 6.96 -69.27
CA GLY A 27 25.05 8.21 -69.98
C GLY A 27 26.19 8.98 -69.36
N ARG A 28 27.30 8.71 -69.88
CA ARG A 28 28.63 9.31 -70.09
C ARG A 28 28.66 10.86 -70.23
N CYS A 29 29.65 11.52 -69.64
CA CYS A 29 30.72 12.18 -70.40
C CYS A 29 31.84 12.69 -69.50
N PHE A 30 33.06 12.53 -70.03
CA PHE A 30 34.38 12.87 -69.58
C PHE A 30 34.64 14.40 -69.45
N THR A 31 35.56 14.82 -68.58
CA THR A 31 36.76 15.51 -68.94
C THR A 31 37.80 15.56 -67.81
N ALA A 32 39.03 15.54 -68.18
CA ALA A 32 40.26 15.17 -67.48
C ALA A 32 41.06 16.36 -66.94
N ILE A 33 41.94 16.03 -65.98
CA ILE A 33 43.36 16.52 -65.82
C ILE A 33 43.52 17.87 -65.13
N ALA A 34 44.16 17.88 -63.94
CA ALA A 34 45.43 18.56 -63.71
C ALA A 34 46.09 18.09 -62.40
N PHE A 35 47.32 17.67 -62.52
CA PHE A 35 48.29 17.30 -61.49
C PHE A 35 48.66 18.51 -60.62
N GLY A 36 48.81 18.32 -59.33
CA GLY A 36 49.46 19.26 -58.43
C GLY A 36 49.90 18.59 -57.15
N TRP A 37 51.13 18.18 -57.09
CA TRP A 37 51.83 17.74 -55.90
C TRP A 37 51.90 18.87 -54.87
N VAL A 38 51.39 18.66 -53.64
CA VAL A 38 51.81 19.40 -52.43
C VAL A 38 51.98 18.42 -51.28
N LEU A 39 53.15 18.51 -50.73
CA LEU A 39 53.74 17.70 -49.66
C LEU A 39 52.90 17.58 -48.39
N LEU A 40 52.89 16.39 -47.87
CA LEU A 40 52.51 16.03 -46.52
C LEU A 40 53.22 16.86 -45.44
N LEU A 41 52.46 17.53 -44.59
CA LEU A 41 52.82 17.82 -43.21
C LEU A 41 51.75 17.20 -42.34
N SER A 42 52.03 16.00 -41.84
CA SER A 42 51.28 15.34 -40.78
C SER A 42 51.53 16.07 -39.46
N ALA A 43 50.63 17.00 -39.12
CA ALA A 43 50.50 17.48 -37.77
C ALA A 43 49.65 16.47 -37.00
N ALA A 44 50.26 15.73 -36.09
CA ALA A 44 49.58 14.95 -35.08
C ALA A 44 48.69 15.88 -34.25
N GLN A 45 47.40 15.89 -34.53
CA GLN A 45 46.43 16.44 -33.62
C GLN A 45 46.32 15.45 -32.44
N MET A 46 47.09 15.71 -31.40
CA MET A 46 46.77 15.21 -30.07
C MET A 46 45.32 15.62 -29.77
N GLY A 47 44.44 14.63 -29.69
CA GLY A 47 43.08 14.83 -29.22
C GLY A 47 43.12 15.49 -27.84
N ARG A 48 42.84 16.78 -27.84
CA ARG A 48 42.46 17.49 -26.63
C ARG A 48 41.18 16.85 -26.18
N ALA A 49 41.20 16.16 -25.05
CA ALA A 49 39.98 15.82 -24.32
C ALA A 49 39.19 17.12 -24.20
N GLU A 50 38.05 17.20 -24.84
CA GLU A 50 37.07 18.25 -24.60
C GLU A 50 36.70 18.14 -23.10
N GLY A 51 37.34 19.00 -22.31
CA GLY A 51 36.88 19.25 -20.96
C GLY A 51 35.43 19.70 -21.06
N THR A 52 34.54 18.90 -20.52
CA THR A 52 33.12 19.22 -20.39
C THR A 52 33.04 20.60 -19.75
N GLN A 53 32.74 21.65 -20.55
CA GLN A 53 32.56 22.99 -20.00
C GLN A 53 31.33 22.94 -19.08
N ILE A 54 31.55 23.08 -17.78
CA ILE A 54 30.48 23.20 -16.78
C ILE A 54 29.76 24.51 -17.12
N PRO A 55 28.42 24.47 -17.37
CA PRO A 55 27.66 25.68 -17.62
C PRO A 55 27.84 26.66 -16.45
N SER A 56 28.10 27.93 -16.71
CA SER A 56 28.16 28.94 -15.67
C SER A 56 26.84 28.97 -14.92
N GLY A 57 26.87 28.76 -13.57
CA GLY A 57 25.69 28.64 -12.71
C GLY A 57 25.24 27.20 -12.44
N ALA A 58 26.04 26.17 -12.77
CA ALA A 58 25.79 24.80 -12.33
C ALA A 58 26.47 24.52 -10.99
N TYR A 59 25.71 23.92 -10.08
CA TYR A 59 26.19 23.46 -8.79
C TYR A 59 26.51 21.98 -8.85
N ARG A 60 27.51 21.56 -8.12
CA ARG A 60 27.92 20.17 -8.04
C ARG A 60 27.11 19.45 -6.99
N VAL A 61 26.53 18.28 -7.35
CA VAL A 61 25.84 17.35 -6.46
C VAL A 61 26.60 16.03 -6.55
N ALA A 62 27.34 15.70 -5.51
CA ALA A 62 28.23 14.54 -5.49
C ALA A 62 28.16 13.79 -4.16
N GLY A 63 28.60 12.54 -4.18
CA GLY A 63 28.58 11.74 -2.98
C GLY A 63 28.95 10.29 -3.24
N THR A 64 28.61 9.43 -2.30
CA THR A 64 28.91 8.01 -2.35
C THR A 64 27.66 7.20 -2.04
N VAL A 65 27.40 6.18 -2.85
CA VAL A 65 26.39 5.16 -2.53
C VAL A 65 27.05 4.08 -1.69
N VAL A 66 26.45 3.79 -0.54
CA VAL A 66 26.95 2.79 0.39
C VAL A 66 25.87 1.80 0.81
N GLN A 67 26.30 0.63 1.22
CA GLN A 67 25.40 -0.32 1.87
C GLN A 67 24.94 0.27 3.21
N ALA A 68 23.65 0.19 3.52
CA ALA A 68 23.06 0.78 4.72
C ALA A 68 23.72 0.25 6.01
N LYS A 69 24.01 -1.06 6.08
CA LYS A 69 24.75 -1.69 7.17
C LYS A 69 26.22 -1.84 6.76
N GLY A 70 27.11 -1.28 7.58
CA GLY A 70 28.56 -1.39 7.37
C GLY A 70 29.19 -0.31 6.48
N GLY A 71 28.40 0.49 5.77
CA GLY A 71 28.90 1.65 5.01
C GLY A 71 29.81 1.33 3.82
N THR A 72 29.84 0.07 3.35
CA THR A 72 30.68 -0.35 2.21
C THR A 72 30.22 0.33 0.92
N PRO A 73 31.12 0.96 0.15
CA PRO A 73 30.78 1.56 -1.14
C PRO A 73 30.18 0.55 -2.11
N LEU A 74 29.17 0.99 -2.88
CA LEU A 74 28.45 0.15 -3.84
C LEU A 74 28.82 0.52 -5.27
N ALA A 75 29.59 -0.33 -5.92
CA ALA A 75 29.86 -0.26 -7.35
C ALA A 75 28.63 -0.60 -8.19
N ARG A 76 28.56 -0.05 -9.41
CA ARG A 76 27.51 -0.33 -10.40
C ARG A 76 26.10 -0.06 -9.85
N CYS A 77 25.97 0.95 -9.03
CA CYS A 77 24.69 1.47 -8.60
C CYS A 77 24.24 2.55 -9.58
N ARG A 78 23.00 2.49 -10.04
CA ARG A 78 22.40 3.57 -10.82
C ARG A 78 21.90 4.63 -9.85
N VAL A 79 22.46 5.83 -9.93
CA VAL A 79 21.99 7.00 -9.19
C VAL A 79 21.25 7.90 -10.17
N THR A 80 20.05 8.30 -9.83
CA THR A 80 19.21 9.19 -10.64
C THR A 80 18.94 10.46 -9.86
N ILE A 81 19.16 11.61 -10.49
CA ILE A 81 18.78 12.92 -9.96
C ILE A 81 17.68 13.51 -10.84
N THR A 82 16.57 13.92 -10.22
CA THR A 82 15.37 14.41 -10.91
C THR A 82 14.97 15.78 -10.37
N ASP A 83 14.77 16.75 -11.27
CA ASP A 83 14.28 18.07 -10.91
C ASP A 83 12.83 18.00 -10.43
N LEU A 84 12.55 18.45 -9.20
CA LEU A 84 11.20 18.42 -8.61
C LEU A 84 10.22 19.39 -9.30
N LYS A 85 10.71 20.43 -9.97
CA LYS A 85 9.88 21.34 -10.76
C LYS A 85 9.55 20.76 -12.14
N ASN A 86 10.46 19.98 -12.71
CA ASN A 86 10.30 19.34 -14.02
C ASN A 86 10.72 17.88 -13.95
N ARG A 87 9.82 17.01 -13.51
CA ARG A 87 10.07 15.56 -13.32
C ARG A 87 10.49 14.82 -14.59
N GLN A 88 10.32 15.42 -15.78
CA GLN A 88 10.86 14.87 -17.03
C GLN A 88 12.37 15.15 -17.19
N SER A 89 12.89 16.15 -16.47
CA SER A 89 14.32 16.47 -16.47
C SER A 89 15.03 15.62 -15.42
N ASN A 90 15.57 14.48 -15.84
CA ASN A 90 16.37 13.62 -15.00
C ASN A 90 17.74 13.33 -15.65
N LYS A 91 18.72 13.05 -14.81
CA LYS A 91 20.04 12.58 -15.18
C LYS A 91 20.37 11.34 -14.37
N PHE A 92 21.20 10.46 -14.89
CA PHE A 92 21.66 9.31 -14.13
C PHE A 92 23.18 9.13 -14.27
N ALA A 93 23.77 8.51 -13.27
CA ALA A 93 25.15 8.07 -13.25
C ALA A 93 25.21 6.61 -12.75
N ILE A 94 26.25 5.90 -13.16
CA ILE A 94 26.57 4.57 -12.65
C ILE A 94 27.84 4.70 -11.80
N THR A 95 27.78 4.25 -10.54
CA THR A 95 28.91 4.34 -9.62
C THR A 95 30.07 3.41 -10.02
N GLY A 96 31.30 3.90 -9.85
CA GLY A 96 32.52 3.11 -9.93
C GLY A 96 32.73 2.21 -8.70
N ASP A 97 33.90 1.60 -8.60
CA ASP A 97 34.23 0.67 -7.48
C ASP A 97 34.28 1.38 -6.11
N ASP A 98 34.51 2.68 -6.12
CA ASP A 98 34.47 3.56 -4.94
C ASP A 98 33.08 4.02 -4.54
N GLY A 99 32.03 3.60 -5.30
CA GLY A 99 30.63 3.97 -5.06
C GLY A 99 30.28 5.42 -5.35
N ARG A 100 31.18 6.20 -5.96
CA ARG A 100 31.00 7.65 -6.15
C ARG A 100 30.07 7.97 -7.32
N PHE A 101 29.30 9.04 -7.13
CA PHE A 101 28.52 9.71 -8.16
C PHE A 101 28.80 11.21 -8.19
N ASP A 102 28.56 11.85 -9.34
CA ASP A 102 28.81 13.27 -9.57
C ASP A 102 27.83 13.82 -10.61
N PHE A 103 27.13 14.88 -10.29
CA PHE A 103 26.21 15.59 -11.17
C PHE A 103 26.49 17.08 -11.12
N HIS A 104 26.23 17.74 -12.24
CA HIS A 104 26.22 19.19 -12.32
C HIS A 104 24.81 19.63 -12.72
N VAL A 105 24.16 20.41 -11.85
CA VAL A 105 22.75 20.83 -11.99
C VAL A 105 22.61 22.33 -11.70
N PRO A 106 21.63 23.02 -12.28
CA PRO A 106 21.27 24.39 -11.91
C PRO A 106 20.89 24.51 -10.42
N ALA A 107 20.77 25.73 -9.91
CA ALA A 107 20.15 25.96 -8.61
C ALA A 107 18.70 25.46 -8.64
N GLY A 108 18.31 24.66 -7.65
CA GLY A 108 16.98 24.07 -7.59
C GLY A 108 16.85 22.97 -6.54
N ARG A 109 15.71 22.26 -6.58
CA ARG A 109 15.37 21.16 -5.70
C ARG A 109 15.29 19.87 -6.50
N TYR A 110 15.94 18.84 -6.00
CA TYR A 110 16.12 17.57 -6.71
C TYR A 110 15.84 16.38 -5.80
N SER A 111 15.16 15.36 -6.32
CA SER A 111 15.20 14.04 -5.72
C SER A 111 16.46 13.30 -6.18
N LEU A 112 17.05 12.55 -5.27
CA LEU A 112 18.23 11.70 -5.53
C LEU A 112 17.87 10.27 -5.14
N GLU A 113 17.89 9.35 -6.10
CA GLU A 113 17.49 7.95 -5.92
C GLU A 113 18.61 7.02 -6.36
N GLY A 114 18.85 5.95 -5.59
CA GLY A 114 19.77 4.87 -5.89
C GLY A 114 19.05 3.56 -6.17
N ALA A 115 19.52 2.82 -7.17
CA ALA A 115 19.01 1.50 -7.50
C ALA A 115 20.14 0.55 -7.87
N LYS A 116 20.13 -0.67 -7.31
CA LYS A 116 21.10 -1.72 -7.60
C LYS A 116 20.44 -3.10 -7.47
N ARG A 117 20.76 -4.02 -8.37
CA ARG A 117 20.28 -5.40 -8.27
C ARG A 117 20.70 -6.05 -6.94
N GLY A 118 19.76 -6.66 -6.24
CA GLY A 118 19.96 -7.26 -4.93
C GLY A 118 19.86 -6.27 -3.76
N PHE A 119 19.45 -5.04 -4.05
CA PHE A 119 19.21 -3.99 -3.06
C PHE A 119 17.83 -3.38 -3.26
N ILE A 120 17.27 -2.85 -2.21
CA ILE A 120 16.05 -2.04 -2.24
C ILE A 120 16.42 -0.68 -2.81
N SER A 121 15.67 -0.22 -3.82
CA SER A 121 15.82 1.13 -4.34
C SER A 121 15.32 2.13 -3.31
N ALA A 122 16.09 3.18 -3.06
CA ALA A 122 15.75 4.18 -2.07
C ALA A 122 16.14 5.58 -2.53
N ALA A 123 15.34 6.56 -2.12
CA ALA A 123 15.69 7.96 -2.22
C ALA A 123 16.61 8.39 -1.07
N TYR A 124 17.21 9.58 -1.20
CA TYR A 124 18.10 10.13 -0.18
C TYR A 124 17.33 10.40 1.12
N ASN A 125 17.76 9.76 2.22
CA ASN A 125 17.09 9.78 3.53
C ASN A 125 15.58 9.49 3.41
N GLN A 126 15.20 8.44 2.72
CA GLN A 126 13.81 8.09 2.52
C GLN A 126 13.16 7.58 3.81
N HIS A 127 11.96 8.12 4.12
CA HIS A 127 11.08 7.70 5.20
C HIS A 127 9.65 7.58 4.65
N ASP A 128 9.07 6.40 4.65
CA ASP A 128 7.78 6.11 4.02
C ASP A 128 7.74 6.64 2.57
N GLN A 129 6.77 7.55 2.30
CA GLN A 129 6.61 8.25 1.02
C GLN A 129 7.41 9.55 0.91
N PHE A 130 8.10 9.96 1.97
CA PHE A 130 8.90 11.18 2.04
C PHE A 130 10.37 10.89 1.79
N SER A 131 11.10 11.91 1.38
CA SER A 131 12.55 11.84 1.24
C SER A 131 13.14 13.24 1.25
N THR A 132 14.35 13.37 1.81
CA THR A 132 15.05 14.64 1.83
C THR A 132 15.42 15.09 0.41
N ALA A 133 14.88 16.20 -0.06
CA ALA A 133 15.29 16.76 -1.33
C ALA A 133 16.67 17.41 -1.22
N ILE A 134 17.46 17.25 -2.28
CA ILE A 134 18.75 17.91 -2.42
C ILE A 134 18.50 19.34 -2.94
N VAL A 135 18.84 20.32 -2.13
CA VAL A 135 18.76 21.73 -2.51
C VAL A 135 20.14 22.15 -3.01
N SER A 136 20.24 22.49 -4.30
CA SER A 136 21.46 22.99 -4.91
C SER A 136 21.46 24.50 -4.97
N GLY A 137 22.52 25.13 -4.46
CA GLY A 137 22.65 26.59 -4.39
C GLY A 137 23.95 27.01 -3.73
N ALA A 138 24.13 28.32 -3.54
CA ALA A 138 25.28 28.84 -2.81
C ALA A 138 25.19 28.44 -1.32
N ASP A 139 26.33 28.19 -0.71
CA ASP A 139 26.49 27.93 0.73
C ASP A 139 25.90 26.62 1.28
N LEU A 140 25.60 25.64 0.37
CA LEU A 140 25.10 24.31 0.76
C LEU A 140 26.15 23.22 0.44
N ASP A 141 26.40 22.31 1.37
CA ASP A 141 27.24 21.14 1.13
C ASP A 141 26.42 20.07 0.40
N THR A 142 26.57 20.02 -0.91
CA THR A 142 25.97 19.00 -1.78
C THR A 142 27.02 18.05 -2.38
N GLU A 143 28.27 18.10 -1.90
CA GLU A 143 29.39 17.35 -2.48
C GLU A 143 29.81 16.13 -1.64
N SER A 144 29.26 15.98 -0.42
CA SER A 144 29.59 14.90 0.52
C SER A 144 28.37 14.03 0.88
N LEU A 145 27.41 13.87 -0.05
CA LEU A 145 26.18 13.13 0.21
C LEU A 145 26.46 11.62 0.37
N VAL A 146 25.74 10.99 1.27
CA VAL A 146 25.81 9.55 1.50
C VAL A 146 24.45 8.91 1.25
N LEU A 147 24.30 8.26 0.10
CA LEU A 147 23.10 7.54 -0.27
C LEU A 147 23.20 6.08 0.20
N ARG A 148 22.29 5.66 1.07
CA ARG A 148 22.30 4.34 1.68
C ARG A 148 21.29 3.43 1.02
N LEU A 149 21.74 2.22 0.59
CA LEU A 149 20.86 1.18 0.07
C LEU A 149 20.91 -0.05 0.98
N ALA A 150 19.76 -0.54 1.37
CA ALA A 150 19.63 -1.79 2.10
C ALA A 150 19.65 -2.98 1.12
N PRO A 151 20.41 -4.05 1.39
CA PRO A 151 20.28 -5.29 0.63
C PRO A 151 18.86 -5.86 0.80
N ASN A 152 18.36 -6.57 -0.21
CA ASN A 152 17.12 -7.30 -0.09
C ASN A 152 17.22 -8.34 1.04
N ALA A 153 16.21 -8.40 1.88
CA ALA A 153 16.05 -9.51 2.82
C ALA A 153 15.26 -10.65 2.17
N VAL A 154 15.34 -11.82 2.78
CA VAL A 154 14.65 -13.05 2.36
C VAL A 154 14.04 -13.70 3.59
N LEU A 155 12.76 -14.03 3.49
CA LEU A 155 12.04 -14.80 4.49
C LEU A 155 11.75 -16.18 3.89
N THR A 156 12.21 -17.22 4.57
CA THR A 156 12.00 -18.61 4.20
C THR A 156 11.36 -19.36 5.36
N GLY A 157 10.91 -20.58 5.10
CA GLY A 157 10.44 -21.48 6.15
C GLY A 157 9.85 -22.75 5.57
N ARG A 158 9.37 -23.60 6.45
CA ARG A 158 8.66 -24.82 6.13
C ARG A 158 7.32 -24.83 6.82
N VAL A 159 6.36 -25.47 6.17
CA VAL A 159 5.10 -25.86 6.79
C VAL A 159 5.15 -27.36 6.98
N LEU A 160 5.02 -27.80 8.21
CA LEU A 160 5.11 -29.18 8.64
C LEU A 160 3.81 -29.60 9.32
N ASP A 161 3.48 -30.87 9.20
CA ASP A 161 2.34 -31.47 9.90
C ASP A 161 2.71 -31.97 11.31
N GLU A 162 1.77 -32.61 12.00
CA GLU A 162 1.91 -33.18 13.35
C GLU A 162 3.00 -34.28 13.45
N PHE A 163 3.43 -34.86 12.32
CA PHE A 163 4.52 -35.85 12.24
C PHE A 163 5.83 -35.23 11.78
N SER A 164 5.88 -33.89 11.64
CA SER A 164 7.01 -33.16 11.05
C SER A 164 7.25 -33.54 9.58
N GLU A 165 6.21 -34.02 8.88
CA GLU A 165 6.25 -34.25 7.45
C GLU A 165 5.87 -32.97 6.68
N PRO A 166 6.41 -32.76 5.46
CA PRO A 166 6.19 -31.52 4.72
C PRO A 166 4.74 -31.39 4.23
N VAL A 167 4.12 -30.25 4.51
CA VAL A 167 2.80 -29.91 3.97
C VAL A 167 2.97 -29.20 2.63
N ARG A 168 2.62 -29.91 1.57
CA ARG A 168 2.68 -29.41 0.20
C ARG A 168 1.48 -28.53 -0.14
N ASN A 169 1.71 -27.50 -0.98
CA ASN A 169 0.68 -26.55 -1.43
C ASN A 169 -0.03 -25.81 -0.28
N ALA A 170 0.59 -25.71 0.89
CA ALA A 170 0.09 -24.81 1.92
C ALA A 170 0.16 -23.37 1.40
N GLN A 171 -0.91 -22.63 1.56
CA GLN A 171 -0.93 -21.20 1.27
C GLN A 171 -0.26 -20.48 2.43
N VAL A 172 0.86 -19.84 2.17
CA VAL A 172 1.57 -19.00 3.15
C VAL A 172 1.27 -17.55 2.85
N THR A 173 0.75 -16.83 3.84
CA THR A 173 0.48 -15.40 3.73
C THR A 173 1.43 -14.63 4.65
N VAL A 174 2.16 -13.69 4.07
CA VAL A 174 3.04 -12.77 4.80
C VAL A 174 2.31 -11.44 4.93
N TYR A 175 2.23 -10.95 6.15
CA TYR A 175 1.64 -9.66 6.49
C TYR A 175 2.73 -8.69 6.90
N ARG A 176 2.51 -7.40 6.69
CA ARG A 176 3.41 -6.33 7.08
C ARG A 176 2.69 -5.33 7.97
N GLU A 177 3.33 -4.94 9.04
CA GLU A 177 2.95 -3.81 9.85
C GLU A 177 3.33 -2.49 9.14
N ASP A 178 2.37 -1.60 8.98
CA ASP A 178 2.51 -0.31 8.30
C ASP A 178 2.04 0.82 9.23
N HIS A 179 2.86 1.85 9.38
CA HIS A 179 2.61 3.03 10.20
C HIS A 179 2.34 4.29 9.35
N SER A 180 2.30 4.16 8.03
CA SER A 180 2.22 5.31 7.10
C SER A 180 0.96 6.17 7.30
N THR A 181 -0.13 5.57 7.79
CA THR A 181 -1.38 6.27 8.10
C THR A 181 -1.40 6.91 9.49
N GLY A 182 -0.32 6.76 10.26
CA GLY A 182 -0.20 7.27 11.63
C GLY A 182 -0.83 6.40 12.69
N VAL A 183 -1.35 5.25 12.31
CA VAL A 183 -1.83 4.18 13.18
C VAL A 183 -1.19 2.90 12.69
N SER A 184 -0.71 2.05 13.60
CA SER A 184 -0.19 0.75 13.21
C SER A 184 -1.29 -0.12 12.61
N ARG A 185 -1.01 -0.67 11.44
CA ARG A 185 -1.90 -1.61 10.74
C ARG A 185 -1.11 -2.75 10.14
N THR A 186 -1.63 -3.95 10.29
CA THR A 186 -1.01 -5.15 9.71
C THR A 186 -1.84 -5.60 8.52
N SER A 187 -1.32 -5.50 7.33
CA SER A 187 -2.00 -5.86 6.08
C SER A 187 -1.25 -6.93 5.30
N THR A 188 -1.96 -7.64 4.41
CA THR A 188 -1.34 -8.64 3.54
C THR A 188 -0.27 -7.99 2.65
N TYR A 189 0.97 -8.49 2.77
CA TYR A 189 2.10 -8.07 1.96
C TYR A 189 2.28 -8.95 0.73
N ARG A 190 2.38 -10.27 0.92
CA ARG A 190 2.53 -11.27 -0.17
C ARG A 190 1.99 -12.62 0.24
N THR A 191 1.66 -13.43 -0.77
CA THR A 191 1.33 -14.85 -0.62
C THR A 191 2.34 -15.70 -1.37
N ALA A 192 2.60 -16.90 -0.84
CA ALA A 192 3.41 -17.95 -1.45
C ALA A 192 2.72 -19.30 -1.25
N ALA A 193 3.14 -20.32 -1.98
CA ALA A 193 2.72 -21.68 -1.74
C ALA A 193 3.95 -22.53 -1.43
N THR A 194 3.79 -23.54 -0.57
CA THR A 194 4.87 -24.47 -0.26
C THR A 194 5.11 -25.46 -1.42
N ASP A 195 6.37 -25.84 -1.59
CA ASP A 195 6.81 -26.88 -2.52
C ASP A 195 6.53 -28.30 -1.98
N ASP A 196 7.04 -29.33 -2.68
CA ASP A 196 6.92 -30.73 -2.29
C ASP A 196 7.72 -31.12 -1.03
N GLN A 197 8.57 -30.22 -0.55
CA GLN A 197 9.31 -30.33 0.71
C GLN A 197 8.75 -29.42 1.80
N GLY A 198 7.56 -28.89 1.61
CA GLY A 198 6.92 -27.96 2.53
C GLY A 198 7.58 -26.57 2.61
N ARG A 199 8.54 -26.25 1.72
CA ARG A 199 9.32 -25.01 1.79
C ARG A 199 8.62 -23.86 1.08
N TYR A 200 8.77 -22.68 1.63
CA TYR A 200 8.38 -21.42 0.97
C TYR A 200 9.51 -20.39 1.04
N GLU A 201 9.49 -19.45 0.10
CA GLU A 201 10.40 -18.31 0.06
C GLU A 201 9.63 -17.05 -0.37
N VAL A 202 9.82 -15.97 0.38
CA VAL A 202 9.34 -14.63 0.04
C VAL A 202 10.53 -13.70 -0.09
N ALA A 203 10.80 -13.26 -1.32
CA ALA A 203 11.90 -12.37 -1.67
C ALA A 203 11.55 -11.54 -2.91
N PRO A 204 12.03 -10.28 -3.06
CA PRO A 204 12.68 -9.49 -2.00
C PRO A 204 11.66 -9.03 -0.95
N ILE A 205 12.14 -8.81 0.26
CA ILE A 205 11.36 -8.25 1.36
C ILE A 205 12.09 -7.04 1.94
N ASP A 206 11.35 -5.99 2.22
CA ASP A 206 11.88 -4.73 2.77
C ASP A 206 12.10 -4.86 4.29
N GLU A 207 12.79 -3.91 4.89
CA GLU A 207 12.86 -3.85 6.36
C GLU A 207 11.49 -3.47 6.95
N GLY A 208 11.19 -4.00 8.13
CA GLY A 208 9.93 -3.79 8.82
C GLY A 208 9.56 -4.96 9.73
N THR A 209 8.39 -4.88 10.34
CA THR A 209 7.80 -5.96 11.14
C THR A 209 6.83 -6.76 10.29
N TYR A 210 6.98 -8.08 10.32
CA TYR A 210 6.17 -9.00 9.53
C TYR A 210 5.54 -10.08 10.39
N PHE A 211 4.44 -10.65 9.89
CA PHE A 211 3.80 -11.83 10.43
C PHE A 211 3.59 -12.84 9.30
N VAL A 212 3.52 -14.11 9.63
CA VAL A 212 3.31 -15.18 8.66
C VAL A 212 2.22 -16.10 9.13
N SER A 213 1.32 -16.49 8.24
CA SER A 213 0.37 -17.58 8.48
C SER A 213 0.47 -18.65 7.39
N ALA A 214 0.06 -19.86 7.74
CA ALA A 214 -0.13 -20.96 6.82
C ALA A 214 -1.57 -21.47 6.87
N LYS A 215 -2.11 -21.82 5.70
CA LYS A 215 -3.42 -22.46 5.51
C LYS A 215 -3.25 -23.66 4.61
N ALA A 216 -3.73 -24.80 5.05
CA ALA A 216 -3.71 -26.05 4.32
C ALA A 216 -4.82 -26.98 4.79
N SER A 217 -5.00 -28.11 4.11
CA SER A 217 -5.89 -29.19 4.54
C SER A 217 -5.07 -30.47 4.73
N PRO A 218 -5.34 -31.27 5.79
CA PRO A 218 -4.70 -32.55 5.95
C PRO A 218 -4.98 -33.45 4.74
N TRP A 219 -3.95 -33.99 4.11
CA TRP A 219 -4.08 -34.79 2.89
C TRP A 219 -4.88 -36.08 3.09
N TYR A 220 -4.92 -36.59 4.31
CA TYR A 220 -5.63 -37.79 4.72
C TYR A 220 -7.05 -37.51 5.24
N ALA A 221 -7.45 -36.24 5.36
CA ALA A 221 -8.76 -35.88 5.90
C ALA A 221 -9.89 -36.43 5.02
N VAL A 222 -10.86 -37.04 5.65
CA VAL A 222 -12.06 -37.58 4.99
C VAL A 222 -13.27 -36.77 5.46
N ARG A 223 -14.01 -36.20 4.53
CA ARG A 223 -15.27 -35.51 4.82
C ARG A 223 -16.43 -36.46 4.61
N PRO A 224 -17.25 -36.72 5.65
CA PRO A 224 -18.47 -37.48 5.46
C PRO A 224 -19.39 -36.68 4.54
N MET A 225 -19.84 -37.32 3.46
CA MET A 225 -20.88 -36.76 2.62
C MET A 225 -22.22 -37.12 3.22
N SER A 226 -22.94 -36.13 3.74
CA SER A 226 -24.34 -36.30 4.17
C SER A 226 -25.21 -36.47 2.91
N SER A 227 -25.22 -37.72 2.36
CA SER A 227 -26.10 -38.02 1.23
C SER A 227 -27.53 -38.18 1.75
N GLY A 228 -28.38 -37.21 1.47
CA GLY A 228 -29.82 -37.33 1.71
C GLY A 228 -30.38 -38.63 1.10
N GLY A 229 -30.51 -39.66 1.92
CA GLY A 229 -31.26 -40.84 1.60
C GLY A 229 -30.55 -42.10 1.06
N ALA A 230 -29.23 -42.19 1.02
CA ALA A 230 -28.53 -43.41 0.58
C ALA A 230 -28.13 -44.27 1.77
N VAL A 231 -28.80 -45.42 1.91
CA VAL A 231 -28.68 -46.41 3.01
C VAL A 231 -27.37 -47.21 2.98
N ASN A 232 -26.40 -46.94 2.14
CA ASN A 232 -25.17 -47.74 1.95
C ASN A 232 -23.88 -46.91 1.86
N THR A 233 -23.69 -45.92 2.73
CA THR A 233 -22.37 -45.36 2.91
C THR A 233 -21.56 -46.30 3.79
N PRO A 234 -20.36 -46.76 3.44
CA PRO A 234 -19.50 -47.56 4.30
C PRO A 234 -19.25 -46.78 5.62
N PRO A 235 -19.07 -47.50 6.74
CA PRO A 235 -18.76 -46.83 7.99
C PRO A 235 -17.51 -45.99 7.81
N PHE A 236 -17.69 -44.70 8.01
CA PHE A 236 -16.66 -43.69 7.88
C PHE A 236 -15.89 -43.64 9.22
N ASP A 237 -14.57 -43.54 9.13
CA ASP A 237 -13.73 -43.34 10.30
C ASP A 237 -13.76 -41.87 10.74
N THR A 238 -14.49 -41.59 11.79
CA THR A 238 -14.64 -40.24 12.31
C THR A 238 -13.34 -39.64 12.85
N SER A 239 -12.31 -40.46 13.09
CA SER A 239 -10.99 -39.95 13.49
C SER A 239 -10.24 -39.27 12.35
N LEU A 240 -10.66 -39.49 11.10
CA LEU A 240 -10.11 -38.83 9.91
C LEU A 240 -10.89 -37.57 9.50
N ASP A 241 -11.94 -37.21 10.24
CA ASP A 241 -12.66 -35.97 10.02
C ASP A 241 -11.99 -34.82 10.78
N VAL A 242 -10.90 -34.36 10.21
CA VAL A 242 -10.00 -33.37 10.81
C VAL A 242 -9.73 -32.21 9.86
N VAL A 243 -9.29 -31.09 10.39
CA VAL A 243 -8.95 -29.88 9.66
C VAL A 243 -7.74 -29.22 10.31
N TYR A 244 -6.92 -28.53 9.54
CA TYR A 244 -5.95 -27.60 10.09
C TYR A 244 -6.61 -26.22 10.28
N SER A 245 -6.46 -25.65 11.47
CA SER A 245 -6.72 -24.22 11.65
C SER A 245 -5.68 -23.40 10.86
N VAL A 246 -6.04 -22.18 10.44
CA VAL A 246 -5.01 -21.21 10.02
C VAL A 246 -4.03 -21.05 11.18
N THR A 247 -2.76 -21.30 10.91
CA THR A 247 -1.71 -21.28 11.94
C THR A 247 -0.71 -20.18 11.61
N TYR A 248 -0.41 -19.34 12.59
CA TYR A 248 0.58 -18.27 12.50
C TYR A 248 1.93 -18.72 13.01
N TYR A 249 2.99 -18.06 12.54
CA TYR A 249 4.34 -18.27 13.08
C TYR A 249 4.36 -18.02 14.59
N GLY A 250 4.92 -18.99 15.33
CA GLY A 250 4.82 -19.08 16.78
C GLY A 250 3.69 -20.01 17.25
N ASP A 251 3.14 -20.82 16.30
CA ASP A 251 2.17 -21.91 16.53
C ASP A 251 0.83 -21.44 17.14
N SER A 252 0.46 -20.16 16.92
CA SER A 252 -0.84 -19.62 17.30
C SER A 252 -1.88 -19.81 16.19
N THR A 253 -3.13 -20.06 16.56
CA THR A 253 -4.28 -20.06 15.63
C THR A 253 -5.06 -18.74 15.61
N GLU A 254 -4.66 -17.77 16.41
CA GLU A 254 -5.26 -16.43 16.47
C GLU A 254 -4.23 -15.39 16.01
N ALA A 255 -4.66 -14.43 15.17
CA ALA A 255 -3.79 -13.38 14.63
C ALA A 255 -3.21 -12.47 15.72
N ASP A 256 -4.00 -12.19 16.77
CA ASP A 256 -3.62 -11.32 17.88
C ASP A 256 -2.43 -11.89 18.70
N ASP A 257 -2.21 -13.21 18.64
CA ASP A 257 -1.15 -13.92 19.35
C ASP A 257 0.03 -14.32 18.42
N ALA A 258 0.00 -13.87 17.16
CA ALA A 258 1.06 -14.18 16.19
C ALA A 258 2.40 -13.56 16.61
N THR A 259 3.48 -14.30 16.41
CA THR A 259 4.84 -13.83 16.72
C THR A 259 5.35 -12.88 15.64
N PRO A 260 5.72 -11.62 15.98
CA PRO A 260 6.28 -10.67 15.03
C PRO A 260 7.69 -11.08 14.60
N ILE A 261 8.00 -10.86 13.33
CA ILE A 261 9.31 -11.12 12.71
C ILE A 261 9.91 -9.78 12.30
N PRO A 262 10.86 -9.23 13.09
CA PRO A 262 11.56 -8.01 12.69
C PRO A 262 12.57 -8.33 11.59
N VAL A 263 12.40 -7.74 10.42
CA VAL A 263 13.25 -7.91 9.23
C VAL A 263 14.11 -6.68 9.05
N ARG A 264 15.42 -6.88 8.86
CA ARG A 264 16.38 -5.83 8.51
C ARG A 264 16.97 -6.08 7.13
N GLY A 265 17.44 -5.04 6.50
CA GLY A 265 18.06 -5.15 5.17
C GLY A 265 19.20 -6.19 5.13
N GLY A 266 19.07 -7.16 4.22
CA GLY A 266 19.99 -8.26 4.00
C GLY A 266 19.82 -9.47 4.91
N ASP A 267 18.82 -9.48 5.78
CA ASP A 267 18.53 -10.62 6.64
C ASP A 267 18.05 -11.81 5.80
N ARG A 268 18.39 -13.00 6.29
CA ARG A 268 17.84 -14.28 5.85
C ARG A 268 17.22 -14.94 7.07
N LEU A 269 15.92 -14.90 7.13
CA LEU A 269 15.14 -15.35 8.29
C LEU A 269 14.41 -16.64 7.93
N GLU A 270 14.25 -17.49 8.92
CA GLU A 270 13.51 -18.75 8.81
C GLU A 270 12.32 -18.69 9.78
N ALA A 271 11.12 -18.98 9.27
CA ALA A 271 9.88 -18.99 10.01
C ALA A 271 9.12 -20.29 9.69
N ASP A 272 9.44 -21.35 10.41
CA ASP A 272 8.77 -22.64 10.27
C ASP A 272 7.42 -22.61 11.00
N ILE A 273 6.42 -23.27 10.46
CA ILE A 273 5.06 -23.37 11.01
C ILE A 273 4.69 -24.85 11.11
N HIS A 274 4.19 -25.26 12.30
CA HIS A 274 3.67 -26.59 12.53
C HIS A 274 2.14 -26.54 12.59
N MET A 275 1.50 -27.41 11.81
CA MET A 275 0.05 -27.49 11.72
C MET A 275 -0.43 -28.78 12.40
N ASP A 276 -1.25 -28.61 13.45
CA ASP A 276 -1.85 -29.73 14.16
C ASP A 276 -3.31 -29.92 13.72
N PRO A 277 -3.73 -31.16 13.42
CA PRO A 277 -5.10 -31.44 13.05
C PRO A 277 -6.02 -31.35 14.27
N VAL A 278 -7.15 -30.71 14.07
CA VAL A 278 -8.23 -30.66 15.06
C VAL A 278 -9.50 -31.34 14.49
N PRO A 279 -10.40 -31.87 15.33
CA PRO A 279 -11.67 -32.41 14.84
C PRO A 279 -12.43 -31.35 14.04
N ALA A 280 -12.89 -31.72 12.85
CA ALA A 280 -13.68 -30.85 12.02
C ALA A 280 -15.11 -30.70 12.57
N LEU A 281 -15.61 -29.46 12.57
CA LEU A 281 -16.98 -29.14 12.94
C LEU A 281 -17.88 -29.23 11.70
N HIS A 282 -19.12 -29.67 11.96
CA HIS A 282 -20.24 -29.71 11.04
C HIS A 282 -21.34 -28.77 11.52
N LEU A 283 -21.69 -27.79 10.70
CA LEU A 283 -22.72 -26.82 11.03
C LEU A 283 -23.89 -26.97 10.08
N LEU A 284 -25.07 -27.17 10.65
CA LEU A 284 -26.33 -27.13 9.92
C LEU A 284 -26.81 -25.69 9.86
N VAL A 285 -27.08 -25.22 8.65
CA VAL A 285 -27.54 -23.86 8.40
C VAL A 285 -28.89 -23.91 7.71
N HIS A 286 -29.91 -23.33 8.39
CA HIS A 286 -31.21 -23.11 7.80
C HIS A 286 -31.24 -21.74 7.12
N VAL A 287 -31.46 -21.74 5.80
CA VAL A 287 -31.53 -20.52 5.00
C VAL A 287 -33.00 -20.21 4.73
N PRO A 288 -33.47 -18.97 4.88
CA PRO A 288 -34.82 -18.59 4.48
C PRO A 288 -35.09 -18.89 3.00
N GLU A 289 -36.34 -19.23 2.62
CA GLU A 289 -36.71 -19.52 1.24
C GLU A 289 -36.24 -18.39 0.29
N GLY A 290 -35.40 -18.76 -0.71
CA GLY A 290 -34.80 -17.82 -1.64
C GLY A 290 -33.63 -16.98 -1.07
N GLY A 291 -33.15 -17.30 0.14
CA GLY A 291 -31.97 -16.66 0.73
C GLY A 291 -30.66 -17.28 0.23
N ASP A 292 -29.58 -16.53 0.35
CA ASP A 292 -28.25 -16.99 0.03
C ASP A 292 -27.57 -17.69 1.22
N LEU A 293 -26.63 -18.57 0.91
CA LEU A 293 -25.87 -19.30 1.91
C LEU A 293 -24.89 -18.38 2.66
N PRO A 294 -24.84 -18.42 3.99
CA PRO A 294 -23.85 -17.65 4.76
C PRO A 294 -22.42 -18.13 4.49
N THR A 295 -21.49 -17.21 4.56
CA THR A 295 -20.06 -17.51 4.54
C THR A 295 -19.48 -17.26 5.93
N LEU A 296 -18.69 -18.22 6.40
CA LEU A 296 -17.90 -18.11 7.62
C LEU A 296 -16.54 -17.55 7.31
N TYR A 297 -16.10 -16.57 8.06
CA TYR A 297 -14.78 -15.97 7.93
C TYR A 297 -14.02 -16.07 9.25
N LYS A 298 -12.78 -16.53 9.19
CA LYS A 298 -11.84 -16.45 10.29
C LYS A 298 -11.31 -15.01 10.36
N PRO A 299 -11.43 -14.31 11.51
CA PRO A 299 -10.81 -13.00 11.68
C PRO A 299 -9.28 -13.10 11.58
N GLY A 300 -8.68 -12.23 10.79
CA GLY A 300 -7.24 -12.08 10.65
C GLY A 300 -6.78 -10.66 10.95
N PHE A 301 -5.59 -10.31 10.54
CA PHE A 301 -5.07 -8.95 10.68
C PHE A 301 -5.91 -7.93 9.90
N ASP A 302 -6.11 -6.73 10.48
CA ASP A 302 -6.77 -5.58 9.88
C ASP A 302 -8.16 -5.85 9.27
N GLY A 303 -8.89 -6.81 9.86
CA GLY A 303 -10.17 -7.23 9.35
C GLY A 303 -10.06 -8.02 8.04
N ALA A 304 -8.87 -8.49 7.67
CA ALA A 304 -8.72 -9.54 6.69
C ALA A 304 -9.51 -10.75 7.17
N GLU A 305 -10.35 -11.28 6.31
CA GLU A 305 -11.23 -12.39 6.62
C GLU A 305 -10.97 -13.49 5.61
N GLU A 306 -10.64 -14.67 6.11
CA GLU A 306 -10.42 -15.85 5.28
C GLU A 306 -11.65 -16.76 5.35
N PRO A 307 -12.26 -17.15 4.21
CA PRO A 307 -13.35 -18.12 4.23
C PRO A 307 -12.86 -19.47 4.73
N GLU A 308 -13.61 -20.10 5.63
CA GLU A 308 -13.13 -21.28 6.37
C GLU A 308 -13.86 -22.58 6.07
N ALA A 309 -15.05 -22.61 5.52
CA ALA A 309 -15.70 -23.87 5.21
C ALA A 309 -15.01 -24.59 4.04
N GLU A 310 -14.50 -25.81 4.26
CA GLU A 310 -13.90 -26.64 3.19
C GLU A 310 -14.95 -27.30 2.30
N SER A 311 -16.15 -27.57 2.83
CA SER A 311 -17.24 -28.20 2.08
C SER A 311 -18.59 -27.60 2.44
N VAL A 312 -19.43 -27.45 1.43
CA VAL A 312 -20.79 -26.97 1.53
C VAL A 312 -21.71 -27.93 0.79
N GLN A 313 -22.69 -28.50 1.49
CA GLN A 313 -23.63 -29.46 0.91
C GLN A 313 -25.07 -29.09 1.23
N SER A 314 -25.96 -29.15 0.23
CA SER A 314 -27.39 -29.10 0.47
C SER A 314 -27.90 -30.48 0.92
N ILE A 315 -28.43 -30.59 2.11
CA ILE A 315 -28.94 -31.83 2.67
C ILE A 315 -30.47 -31.94 2.62
N ALA A 316 -31.16 -30.79 2.54
CA ALA A 316 -32.61 -30.70 2.34
C ALA A 316 -32.89 -29.32 1.65
N PRO A 317 -34.14 -29.09 1.17
CA PRO A 317 -34.54 -27.76 0.77
C PRO A 317 -34.24 -26.76 1.88
N ASP A 318 -33.52 -25.67 1.53
CA ASP A 318 -33.14 -24.58 2.44
C ASP A 318 -32.31 -24.98 3.68
N VAL A 319 -31.74 -26.22 3.66
CA VAL A 319 -30.84 -26.69 4.73
C VAL A 319 -29.51 -27.13 4.15
N TYR A 320 -28.46 -26.52 4.64
CA TYR A 320 -27.08 -26.78 4.21
C TYR A 320 -26.23 -27.25 5.36
N GLU A 321 -25.25 -28.11 5.04
CA GLU A 321 -24.19 -28.50 5.95
C GLU A 321 -22.89 -27.83 5.51
N LEU A 322 -22.29 -27.08 6.41
CA LEU A 322 -20.93 -26.55 6.30
C LEU A 322 -20.02 -27.46 7.08
N SER A 323 -18.96 -27.99 6.46
CA SER A 323 -18.03 -28.91 7.11
C SER A 323 -16.57 -28.54 6.87
N GLY A 324 -15.65 -29.13 7.63
CA GLY A 324 -14.24 -28.80 7.56
C GLY A 324 -13.93 -27.45 8.25
N ILE A 325 -14.57 -27.18 9.36
CA ILE A 325 -14.41 -25.96 10.12
C ILE A 325 -13.69 -26.30 11.43
N ALA A 326 -12.61 -25.61 11.77
CA ALA A 326 -11.95 -25.74 13.06
C ALA A 326 -12.78 -25.06 14.16
N ALA A 327 -12.65 -25.52 15.41
CA ALA A 327 -13.21 -24.76 16.54
C ALA A 327 -12.52 -23.39 16.65
N GLY A 328 -13.27 -22.34 16.97
CA GLY A 328 -12.71 -20.99 17.08
C GLY A 328 -13.73 -19.88 16.96
N ARG A 329 -13.22 -18.67 16.85
CA ARG A 329 -13.99 -17.44 16.68
C ARG A 329 -14.14 -17.14 15.16
N TYR A 330 -15.36 -16.86 14.75
CA TYR A 330 -15.72 -16.62 13.36
C TYR A 330 -16.64 -15.42 13.19
N THR A 331 -16.62 -14.84 11.99
CA THR A 331 -17.60 -13.87 11.53
C THR A 331 -18.49 -14.53 10.48
N VAL A 332 -19.79 -14.57 10.72
CA VAL A 332 -20.81 -15.05 9.78
C VAL A 332 -21.30 -13.90 8.94
N ARG A 333 -21.27 -14.02 7.61
CA ARG A 333 -21.80 -13.05 6.67
C ARG A 333 -22.85 -13.69 5.78
N MET A 334 -23.97 -12.99 5.58
CA MET A 334 -24.98 -13.35 4.58
C MET A 334 -24.69 -12.60 3.28
N PRO A 335 -24.53 -13.25 2.13
CA PRO A 335 -24.48 -12.58 0.84
C PRO A 335 -25.87 -12.14 0.37
N GLY A 336 -25.97 -11.12 -0.47
CA GLY A 336 -27.22 -10.70 -1.15
C GLY A 336 -27.95 -9.50 -0.53
N GLY A 337 -28.88 -8.95 -1.26
CA GLY A 337 -29.43 -7.57 -1.20
C GLY A 337 -30.29 -7.16 0.01
N ASN A 338 -30.50 -7.98 1.03
CA ASN A 338 -30.99 -7.60 2.36
C ASN A 338 -30.00 -8.14 3.39
N VAL A 339 -28.80 -7.60 3.34
CA VAL A 339 -27.64 -8.17 4.01
C VAL A 339 -27.77 -7.98 5.50
N ALA A 340 -27.66 -9.08 6.22
CA ALA A 340 -27.56 -9.07 7.66
C ALA A 340 -26.16 -8.60 8.09
N GLU A 341 -26.08 -7.86 9.19
CA GLU A 341 -24.81 -7.48 9.79
C GLU A 341 -23.94 -8.71 10.06
N PRO A 342 -22.63 -8.66 9.79
CA PRO A 342 -21.71 -9.72 10.18
C PRO A 342 -21.86 -10.00 11.68
N ARG A 343 -22.00 -11.28 12.03
CA ARG A 343 -22.16 -11.71 13.40
C ARG A 343 -20.94 -12.48 13.85
N GLU A 344 -20.34 -12.07 14.95
CA GLU A 344 -19.30 -12.84 15.61
C GLU A 344 -19.92 -14.06 16.32
N VAL A 345 -19.36 -15.24 16.07
CA VAL A 345 -19.75 -16.51 16.70
C VAL A 345 -18.52 -17.24 17.20
N ASN A 346 -18.67 -17.92 18.32
CA ASN A 346 -17.62 -18.79 18.83
C ASN A 346 -18.11 -20.25 18.69
N LEU A 347 -17.46 -20.98 17.79
CA LEU A 347 -17.80 -22.37 17.48
C LEU A 347 -16.91 -23.32 18.29
N SER A 348 -17.49 -24.11 19.14
CA SER A 348 -16.78 -25.08 19.97
C SER A 348 -17.20 -26.54 19.72
N SER A 349 -18.30 -26.76 18.99
CA SER A 349 -18.84 -28.08 18.66
C SER A 349 -19.71 -28.00 17.40
N SER A 350 -19.88 -29.14 16.73
CA SER A 350 -20.88 -29.29 15.68
C SER A 350 -22.27 -29.00 16.17
N GLY A 351 -23.13 -28.42 15.32
CA GLY A 351 -24.48 -28.05 15.69
C GLY A 351 -25.17 -27.20 14.62
N GLU A 352 -26.25 -26.56 15.04
CA GLU A 352 -27.04 -25.68 14.19
C GLU A 352 -26.55 -24.24 14.33
N LEU A 353 -26.36 -23.59 13.18
CA LEU A 353 -26.02 -22.18 13.11
C LEU A 353 -27.28 -21.38 12.74
N ASP A 354 -27.84 -20.68 13.74
CA ASP A 354 -28.97 -19.79 13.54
C ASP A 354 -28.51 -18.47 12.90
N VAL A 355 -28.94 -18.21 11.66
CA VAL A 355 -28.66 -16.98 10.90
C VAL A 355 -29.88 -16.03 10.88
N SER A 356 -31.01 -16.41 11.47
CA SER A 356 -32.27 -15.66 11.39
C SER A 356 -32.31 -14.39 12.26
N SER A 357 -31.43 -14.28 13.24
CA SER A 357 -31.43 -13.19 14.22
C SER A 357 -30.45 -12.04 13.90
N ALA A 358 -29.86 -12.04 12.72
CA ALA A 358 -28.91 -11.01 12.35
C ALA A 358 -29.61 -9.67 12.08
N LYS A 359 -29.00 -8.56 12.54
CA LYS A 359 -29.47 -7.22 12.24
C LYS A 359 -29.25 -6.92 10.76
N SER A 360 -30.17 -6.18 10.15
CA SER A 360 -30.03 -5.77 8.76
C SER A 360 -28.94 -4.71 8.62
N THR A 361 -28.12 -4.81 7.57
CA THR A 361 -27.20 -3.73 7.18
C THR A 361 -27.97 -2.52 6.67
N SER A 362 -27.28 -1.40 6.64
CA SER A 362 -27.82 -0.12 6.20
C SER A 362 -27.27 0.27 4.82
N GLN A 363 -27.98 1.14 4.15
CA GLN A 363 -27.56 1.77 2.92
C GLN A 363 -27.38 3.27 3.13
N ILE A 364 -26.32 3.84 2.59
CA ILE A 364 -26.05 5.27 2.67
C ILE A 364 -25.86 5.79 1.26
N LYS A 365 -26.64 6.80 0.91
CA LYS A 365 -26.47 7.62 -0.29
C LYS A 365 -25.97 8.99 0.12
N ALA A 366 -24.75 9.33 -0.26
CA ALA A 366 -24.12 10.58 0.07
C ALA A 366 -24.06 11.50 -1.15
N THR A 367 -24.61 12.70 -1.04
CA THR A 367 -24.46 13.76 -2.05
C THR A 367 -23.35 14.71 -1.60
N VAL A 368 -22.33 14.88 -2.42
CA VAL A 368 -21.10 15.61 -2.08
C VAL A 368 -21.12 17.00 -2.68
N ARG A 369 -20.78 18.00 -1.87
CA ARG A 369 -20.61 19.39 -2.32
C ARG A 369 -19.30 19.97 -1.78
N ILE A 370 -18.53 20.61 -2.63
CA ILE A 370 -17.30 21.31 -2.26
C ILE A 370 -17.55 22.80 -2.25
N ALA A 371 -17.23 23.45 -1.12
CA ALA A 371 -17.41 24.89 -0.99
C ALA A 371 -16.54 25.66 -1.99
N GLY A 372 -17.19 26.49 -2.83
CA GLY A 372 -16.50 27.33 -3.82
C GLY A 372 -16.04 26.62 -5.10
N ALA A 373 -16.30 25.32 -5.26
CA ALA A 373 -15.98 24.60 -6.49
C ALA A 373 -17.22 24.47 -7.40
N SER A 374 -17.00 24.55 -8.71
CA SER A 374 -18.03 24.34 -9.74
C SER A 374 -18.04 22.91 -10.29
N SER A 375 -17.03 22.10 -10.00
CA SER A 375 -16.92 20.70 -10.41
C SER A 375 -16.18 19.91 -9.33
N LEU A 376 -16.49 18.62 -9.25
CA LEU A 376 -15.82 17.68 -8.35
C LEU A 376 -14.61 17.05 -9.05
N PRO A 377 -13.52 16.72 -8.30
CA PRO A 377 -12.45 15.90 -8.84
C PRO A 377 -12.96 14.53 -9.25
N SER A 378 -12.53 14.03 -10.40
CA SER A 378 -12.94 12.72 -10.92
C SER A 378 -12.38 11.53 -10.13
N ASP A 379 -11.42 11.78 -9.26
CA ASP A 379 -10.71 10.82 -8.40
C ASP A 379 -11.12 10.93 -6.92
N LEU A 380 -12.20 11.69 -6.64
CA LEU A 380 -12.72 11.87 -5.29
C LEU A 380 -13.43 10.60 -4.81
N GLN A 381 -13.10 10.18 -3.60
CA GLN A 381 -13.76 9.08 -2.91
C GLN A 381 -14.21 9.53 -1.51
N ILE A 382 -15.35 9.05 -1.10
CA ILE A 382 -15.81 9.17 0.29
C ILE A 382 -15.44 7.86 1.00
N VAL A 383 -14.91 7.98 2.21
CA VAL A 383 -14.50 6.82 3.02
C VAL A 383 -15.25 6.84 4.34
N LEU A 384 -15.95 5.75 4.63
CA LEU A 384 -16.54 5.50 5.94
C LEU A 384 -15.54 4.70 6.77
N ARG A 385 -14.98 5.31 7.81
CA ARG A 385 -14.08 4.66 8.77
C ARG A 385 -14.85 4.31 10.04
N SER A 386 -15.00 3.02 10.32
CA SER A 386 -15.64 2.55 11.55
C SER A 386 -14.76 2.81 12.78
N SER A 387 -15.33 2.77 13.98
CA SER A 387 -14.59 2.87 15.25
C SER A 387 -13.54 1.76 15.45
N LYS A 388 -13.66 0.64 14.74
CA LYS A 388 -12.68 -0.46 14.71
C LYS A 388 -11.61 -0.26 13.60
N GLY A 389 -11.59 0.89 12.91
CA GLY A 389 -10.62 1.20 11.85
C GLY A 389 -10.97 0.63 10.47
N LYS A 390 -12.02 -0.19 10.32
CA LYS A 390 -12.43 -0.72 9.00
C LYS A 390 -12.90 0.41 8.10
N MET A 391 -12.41 0.42 6.85
CA MET A 391 -12.74 1.42 5.84
C MET A 391 -13.65 0.83 4.76
N SER A 392 -14.66 1.61 4.36
CA SER A 392 -15.49 1.35 3.19
C SER A 392 -15.39 2.52 2.24
N TYR A 393 -15.10 2.28 0.97
CA TYR A 393 -14.84 3.29 -0.05
C TYR A 393 -16.03 3.43 -0.98
N GLY A 394 -16.49 4.67 -1.20
CA GLY A 394 -17.51 5.03 -2.16
C GLY A 394 -16.96 6.05 -3.16
N PRO A 395 -16.69 5.66 -4.43
CA PRO A 395 -16.29 6.61 -5.45
C PRO A 395 -17.42 7.62 -5.70
N VAL A 396 -17.05 8.90 -5.87
CA VAL A 396 -18.00 9.96 -6.16
C VAL A 396 -18.20 9.99 -7.68
N ASP A 397 -19.45 9.87 -8.12
CA ASP A 397 -19.79 9.92 -9.55
C ASP A 397 -19.86 11.36 -10.10
N ALA A 398 -20.23 11.49 -11.40
CA ALA A 398 -20.31 12.78 -12.07
C ALA A 398 -21.44 13.70 -11.54
N ASP A 399 -22.46 13.11 -10.91
CA ASP A 399 -23.58 13.82 -10.31
C ASP A 399 -23.29 14.23 -8.86
N GLY A 400 -22.15 13.79 -8.34
CA GLY A 400 -21.70 14.07 -6.97
C GLY A 400 -22.26 13.10 -5.95
N GLU A 401 -22.64 11.91 -6.36
CA GLU A 401 -23.22 10.89 -5.50
C GLU A 401 -22.20 9.80 -5.18
N ALA A 402 -22.22 9.31 -3.95
CA ALA A 402 -21.46 8.15 -3.49
C ALA A 402 -22.40 7.21 -2.74
N ASP A 403 -22.46 5.96 -3.18
CA ASP A 403 -23.34 4.94 -2.61
C ASP A 403 -22.56 3.93 -1.79
N PHE A 404 -23.12 3.58 -0.63
CA PHE A 404 -22.61 2.55 0.24
C PHE A 404 -23.72 1.54 0.53
N SER A 405 -23.48 0.31 0.16
CA SER A 405 -24.28 -0.84 0.56
C SER A 405 -23.61 -1.56 1.74
N ASP A 406 -24.40 -2.36 2.47
CA ASP A 406 -23.90 -3.26 3.50
C ASP A 406 -23.17 -2.58 4.66
N VAL A 407 -23.59 -1.36 5.00
CA VAL A 407 -23.04 -0.60 6.12
C VAL A 407 -23.55 -1.18 7.45
N ILE A 408 -22.64 -1.58 8.31
CA ILE A 408 -22.93 -2.12 9.65
C ILE A 408 -23.36 -0.97 10.56
N SER A 409 -24.27 -1.23 11.50
CA SER A 409 -24.65 -0.23 12.49
C SER A 409 -23.47 0.20 13.36
N GLY A 410 -23.36 1.48 13.65
CA GLY A 410 -22.27 2.00 14.46
C GLY A 410 -21.90 3.45 14.18
N LYS A 411 -20.82 3.89 14.81
CA LYS A 411 -20.24 5.21 14.64
C LYS A 411 -19.17 5.16 13.54
N TYR A 412 -19.25 6.09 12.61
CA TYR A 412 -18.32 6.25 11.51
C TYR A 412 -17.76 7.67 11.46
N ASP A 413 -16.48 7.75 11.12
CA ASP A 413 -15.88 9.00 10.63
C ASP A 413 -15.96 9.00 9.11
N ILE A 414 -16.49 10.06 8.54
CA ILE A 414 -16.57 10.25 7.09
C ILE A 414 -15.37 11.09 6.64
N LEU A 415 -14.54 10.50 5.79
CA LEU A 415 -13.36 11.12 5.21
C LEU A 415 -13.59 11.35 3.73
N ALA A 416 -12.85 12.28 3.14
CA ALA A 416 -12.85 12.54 1.71
C ALA A 416 -11.41 12.46 1.20
N GLU A 417 -11.16 11.51 0.30
CA GLU A 417 -9.83 11.22 -0.24
C GLU A 417 -9.75 11.50 -1.73
N SER A 418 -8.68 12.14 -2.17
CA SER A 418 -8.29 12.30 -3.56
C SER A 418 -6.76 12.32 -3.66
N PRO A 419 -6.15 11.64 -4.63
CA PRO A 419 -4.71 11.67 -4.85
C PRO A 419 -4.16 13.04 -5.23
N THR A 420 -5.03 13.95 -5.69
CA THR A 420 -4.63 15.26 -6.23
C THR A 420 -4.81 16.41 -5.27
N GLN A 421 -5.69 16.27 -4.28
CA GLN A 421 -6.02 17.34 -3.32
C GLN A 421 -6.57 16.77 -2.01
N HIS A 422 -6.27 17.40 -0.89
CA HIS A 422 -6.84 17.06 0.41
C HIS A 422 -8.15 17.80 0.68
N PHE A 423 -9.13 17.04 1.18
CA PHE A 423 -10.43 17.56 1.58
C PHE A 423 -10.73 17.16 3.02
N THR A 424 -11.60 17.92 3.69
CA THR A 424 -12.22 17.52 4.96
C THR A 424 -13.73 17.72 4.88
N VAL A 425 -14.47 16.83 5.56
CA VAL A 425 -15.90 16.95 5.76
C VAL A 425 -16.14 17.92 6.93
N VAL A 426 -16.80 19.03 6.66
CA VAL A 426 -17.10 20.05 7.69
C VAL A 426 -18.54 20.01 8.17
N ARG A 427 -19.42 19.35 7.41
CA ARG A 427 -20.84 19.25 7.74
C ARG A 427 -21.44 18.01 7.10
N ILE A 428 -22.28 17.33 7.88
CA ILE A 428 -23.16 16.27 7.42
C ILE A 428 -24.59 16.73 7.67
N ALA A 429 -25.44 16.73 6.66
CA ALA A 429 -26.88 17.01 6.76
C ALA A 429 -27.68 15.78 6.32
N SER A 430 -28.70 15.40 7.09
CA SER A 430 -29.71 14.42 6.72
C SER A 430 -31.08 15.04 6.80
N GLU A 431 -32.12 14.34 6.41
CA GLU A 431 -33.50 14.83 6.54
C GLU A 431 -33.90 15.12 7.98
N GLU A 432 -33.32 14.41 8.96
CA GLU A 432 -33.68 14.50 10.37
C GLU A 432 -32.72 15.38 11.17
N GLU A 433 -31.43 15.44 10.81
CA GLU A 433 -30.41 16.10 11.60
C GLU A 433 -29.31 16.73 10.74
N THR A 434 -28.77 17.85 11.20
CA THR A 434 -27.57 18.47 10.64
C THR A 434 -26.50 18.55 11.72
N THR A 435 -25.36 17.88 11.51
CA THR A 435 -24.21 17.92 12.40
C THR A 435 -23.05 18.67 11.75
N SER A 436 -22.31 19.45 12.57
CA SER A 436 -21.00 19.95 12.16
C SER A 436 -19.94 18.91 12.48
N GLY A 437 -19.01 18.71 11.56
CA GLY A 437 -17.96 17.71 11.68
C GLY A 437 -18.12 16.57 10.68
N HIS A 438 -17.41 15.49 10.93
CA HIS A 438 -17.27 14.35 10.01
C HIS A 438 -17.80 13.02 10.59
N THR A 439 -18.47 13.04 11.75
CA THR A 439 -18.95 11.84 12.40
C THR A 439 -20.42 11.55 12.10
N LEU A 440 -20.74 10.29 11.74
CA LEU A 440 -22.08 9.80 11.46
C LEU A 440 -22.40 8.59 12.33
N ASN A 441 -23.60 8.55 12.92
CA ASN A 441 -24.12 7.36 13.58
C ASN A 441 -25.12 6.65 12.65
N VAL A 442 -24.90 5.36 12.41
CA VAL A 442 -25.73 4.53 11.53
C VAL A 442 -26.52 3.55 12.38
N ALA A 443 -27.85 3.60 12.32
CA ALA A 443 -28.73 2.63 12.96
C ALA A 443 -28.90 1.38 12.08
N PRO A 444 -29.22 0.20 12.64
CA PRO A 444 -29.37 -1.02 11.85
C PRO A 444 -30.54 -0.94 10.86
N GLY A 445 -30.34 -1.42 9.63
CA GLY A 445 -31.40 -1.56 8.63
C GLY A 445 -31.97 -0.25 8.10
N THR A 446 -31.22 0.84 8.23
CA THR A 446 -31.66 2.17 7.76
C THR A 446 -31.19 2.45 6.33
N SER A 447 -32.00 3.21 5.60
CA SER A 447 -31.59 3.82 4.33
C SER A 447 -31.42 5.33 4.57
N LEU A 448 -30.16 5.79 4.55
CA LEU A 448 -29.81 7.17 4.87
C LEU A 448 -29.45 7.93 3.59
N SER A 449 -30.10 9.10 3.41
CA SER A 449 -29.66 10.09 2.41
C SER A 449 -28.99 11.24 3.14
N ILE A 450 -27.71 11.49 2.85
CA ILE A 450 -26.91 12.52 3.52
C ILE A 450 -26.31 13.49 2.49
N GLU A 451 -26.20 14.74 2.87
CA GLU A 451 -25.46 15.77 2.13
C GLU A 451 -24.14 16.07 2.86
N LEU A 452 -23.02 15.89 2.17
CA LEU A 452 -21.68 16.14 2.68
C LEU A 452 -21.16 17.47 2.15
N SER A 453 -20.82 18.39 3.06
CA SER A 453 -20.14 19.62 2.68
C SER A 453 -18.65 19.47 2.93
N LEU A 454 -17.86 19.59 1.86
CA LEU A 454 -16.40 19.48 1.90
C LEU A 454 -15.74 20.87 1.77
N VAL A 455 -14.57 20.99 2.39
CA VAL A 455 -13.65 22.09 2.19
C VAL A 455 -12.32 21.53 1.72
N GLY A 456 -11.81 22.04 0.61
CA GLY A 456 -10.49 21.68 0.08
C GLY A 456 -9.38 22.52 0.70
N GLY A 457 -8.23 21.92 0.90
CA GLY A 457 -7.01 22.61 1.27
C GLY A 457 -6.51 23.44 0.07
N ALA A 458 -6.23 24.72 0.33
CA ALA A 458 -5.75 25.64 -0.71
C ALA A 458 -4.50 26.42 -0.29
N VAL A 459 -4.08 26.27 0.97
CA VAL A 459 -2.96 27.03 1.53
C VAL A 459 -1.74 26.12 1.63
N THR A 460 -0.59 26.66 1.22
CA THR A 460 0.72 26.04 1.43
C THR A 460 1.39 26.76 2.61
N VAL A 461 1.94 26.00 3.56
CA VAL A 461 2.72 26.53 4.66
C VAL A 461 4.18 26.15 4.47
N GLU A 462 5.03 27.15 4.35
CA GLU A 462 6.48 26.97 4.18
C GLU A 462 7.23 27.45 5.41
N GLY A 463 8.26 26.73 5.78
CA GLY A 463 9.10 27.08 6.92
C GLY A 463 10.45 26.39 6.87
N VAL A 464 11.19 26.50 7.95
CA VAL A 464 12.51 25.87 8.10
C VAL A 464 12.62 25.21 9.46
N ALA A 465 13.21 24.03 9.49
CA ALA A 465 13.47 23.23 10.67
C ALA A 465 14.93 23.43 11.13
N LYS A 466 15.12 23.77 12.41
CA LYS A 466 16.44 23.99 13.00
C LYS A 466 16.56 23.34 14.36
N ARG A 467 17.78 22.95 14.71
CA ARG A 467 18.17 22.58 16.06
C ARG A 467 19.33 23.45 16.49
N LYS A 468 19.17 24.19 17.59
CA LYS A 468 20.22 25.10 18.13
C LYS A 468 20.79 26.02 17.04
N GLY A 469 19.92 26.55 16.17
CA GLY A 469 20.27 27.47 15.10
C GLY A 469 20.86 26.84 13.82
N LYS A 470 21.09 25.53 13.77
CA LYS A 470 21.55 24.79 12.57
C LYS A 470 20.38 24.16 11.85
N TRP A 471 20.41 24.16 10.53
CA TRP A 471 19.45 23.47 9.67
C TRP A 471 19.47 21.95 9.97
N VAL A 472 18.32 21.33 9.97
CA VAL A 472 18.18 19.87 10.14
C VAL A 472 17.46 19.34 8.92
N ALA A 473 18.10 18.42 8.22
CA ALA A 473 17.52 17.64 7.13
C ALA A 473 16.91 16.35 7.66
N GLY A 474 15.85 15.84 7.04
CA GLY A 474 15.24 14.55 7.38
C GLY A 474 14.32 14.56 8.60
N ALA A 475 14.09 15.72 9.25
CA ALA A 475 13.16 15.81 10.37
C ALA A 475 11.72 15.68 9.88
N MET A 476 10.89 14.91 10.59
CA MET A 476 9.45 14.86 10.37
C MET A 476 8.81 16.18 10.86
N VAL A 477 8.25 16.93 9.93
CA VAL A 477 7.50 18.16 10.24
C VAL A 477 6.01 17.84 10.18
N VAL A 478 5.28 18.21 11.24
CA VAL A 478 3.85 17.92 11.37
C VAL A 478 3.08 19.18 11.68
N LEU A 479 2.03 19.42 10.90
CA LEU A 479 0.99 20.40 11.18
C LEU A 479 -0.12 19.71 11.97
N VAL A 480 -0.26 20.04 13.23
CA VAL A 480 -1.22 19.41 14.15
C VAL A 480 -2.40 20.34 14.38
N PRO A 481 -3.65 19.95 14.09
CA PRO A 481 -4.82 20.75 14.39
C PRO A 481 -5.00 20.89 15.90
N LYS A 482 -5.54 22.04 16.34
CA LYS A 482 -5.78 22.32 17.74
C LYS A 482 -6.84 21.41 18.36
N ASN A 483 -7.84 21.03 17.56
CA ASN A 483 -8.84 20.04 17.95
C ASN A 483 -8.34 18.64 17.54
N ALA A 484 -8.20 17.73 18.50
CA ALA A 484 -7.73 16.38 18.26
C ALA A 484 -8.65 15.55 17.36
N ASP A 485 -9.96 15.86 17.34
CA ASP A 485 -10.93 15.18 16.48
C ASP A 485 -10.72 15.48 14.99
N ASP A 486 -10.01 16.56 14.65
CA ASP A 486 -9.71 16.98 13.28
C ASP A 486 -8.43 16.30 12.72
N TYR A 487 -8.16 15.03 13.08
CA TYR A 487 -6.94 14.31 12.68
C TYR A 487 -6.77 14.22 11.14
N ASP A 488 -7.84 14.28 10.36
CA ASP A 488 -7.85 14.32 8.90
C ASP A 488 -7.21 15.60 8.33
N ARG A 489 -7.02 16.63 9.17
CA ARG A 489 -6.33 17.88 8.84
C ARG A 489 -4.84 17.87 9.15
N ILE A 490 -4.30 16.79 9.72
CA ILE A 490 -2.86 16.65 9.92
C ILE A 490 -2.17 16.66 8.56
N ARG A 491 -1.07 17.43 8.46
CA ARG A 491 -0.19 17.43 7.28
C ARG A 491 1.23 17.14 7.74
N ARG A 492 1.94 16.38 6.94
CA ARG A 492 3.34 16.04 7.21
C ARG A 492 4.21 16.39 6.01
N ASP A 493 5.45 16.70 6.31
CA ASP A 493 6.51 16.83 5.32
C ASP A 493 7.85 16.45 5.96
N GLU A 494 8.85 16.20 5.14
CA GLU A 494 10.22 15.98 5.55
C GLU A 494 11.03 17.25 5.29
N SER A 495 11.84 17.68 6.28
CA SER A 495 12.72 18.82 6.07
C SER A 495 13.83 18.47 5.07
N GLU A 496 14.02 19.35 4.08
CA GLU A 496 14.99 19.23 3.00
C GLU A 496 16.43 19.48 3.47
N LEU A 497 17.40 19.37 2.58
CA LEU A 497 18.82 19.50 2.92
C LEU A 497 19.19 20.85 3.56
N ASP A 498 18.46 21.90 3.23
CA ASP A 498 18.59 23.25 3.82
C ASP A 498 17.66 23.48 5.02
N GLY A 499 17.01 22.43 5.51
CA GLY A 499 16.04 22.49 6.60
C GLY A 499 14.67 23.02 6.19
N SER A 500 14.46 23.42 4.94
CA SER A 500 13.15 23.90 4.47
C SER A 500 12.14 22.76 4.39
N PHE A 501 10.85 23.09 4.55
CA PHE A 501 9.73 22.18 4.40
C PHE A 501 8.52 22.87 3.79
N THR A 502 7.58 22.09 3.26
CA THR A 502 6.40 22.60 2.56
C THR A 502 5.17 21.75 2.89
N LEU A 503 4.34 22.23 3.80
CA LEU A 503 3.06 21.57 4.14
C LEU A 503 1.98 22.07 3.16
N ARG A 504 1.46 21.17 2.34
CA ARG A 504 0.53 21.48 1.25
C ARG A 504 -0.91 21.23 1.66
N ASP A 505 -1.83 21.82 0.91
CA ASP A 505 -3.27 21.57 1.02
C ASP A 505 -3.80 21.76 2.44
N VAL A 506 -3.33 22.83 3.10
CA VAL A 506 -3.75 23.17 4.46
C VAL A 506 -5.13 23.81 4.41
N ILE A 507 -6.02 23.27 5.22
CA ILE A 507 -7.41 23.70 5.35
C ILE A 507 -7.48 24.85 6.39
N PRO A 508 -8.39 25.83 6.26
CA PRO A 508 -8.58 26.86 7.28
C PRO A 508 -8.82 26.28 8.67
N GLY A 509 -8.09 26.77 9.66
CA GLY A 509 -8.15 26.28 11.05
C GLY A 509 -6.99 26.80 11.91
N SER A 510 -7.00 26.38 13.18
CA SER A 510 -5.95 26.67 14.15
C SER A 510 -5.05 25.45 14.31
N TYR A 511 -3.75 25.65 14.22
CA TYR A 511 -2.75 24.58 14.17
C TYR A 511 -1.54 24.88 15.06
N THR A 512 -0.75 23.84 15.27
CA THR A 512 0.61 23.94 15.80
C THR A 512 1.56 23.19 14.87
N VAL A 513 2.63 23.84 14.42
CA VAL A 513 3.68 23.21 13.60
C VAL A 513 4.78 22.70 14.53
N ILE A 514 5.11 21.43 14.44
CA ILE A 514 6.19 20.78 15.22
C ILE A 514 7.17 20.11 14.28
N ALA A 515 8.40 19.90 14.72
CA ALA A 515 9.42 19.15 14.00
C ALA A 515 10.10 18.15 14.93
N ILE A 516 10.23 16.90 14.50
CA ILE A 516 10.71 15.78 15.32
C ILE A 516 11.81 15.05 14.55
N GLU A 517 12.99 14.90 15.16
CA GLU A 517 14.06 14.07 14.64
C GLU A 517 13.73 12.59 14.88
N ASP A 518 13.93 11.76 13.86
CA ASP A 518 13.60 10.32 13.87
C ASP A 518 12.16 10.01 14.32
N GLY A 519 11.21 10.91 14.00
CA GLY A 519 9.80 10.77 14.38
C GLY A 519 8.96 9.86 13.48
N TRP A 520 9.56 9.24 12.47
CA TRP A 520 8.84 8.56 11.39
C TRP A 520 8.11 7.27 11.78
N ASP A 521 8.49 6.64 12.87
CA ASP A 521 7.85 5.47 13.48
C ASP A 521 6.84 5.81 14.58
N LEU A 522 6.53 7.11 14.78
CA LEU A 522 5.47 7.53 15.70
C LEU A 522 4.09 7.24 15.09
N GLU A 523 3.20 6.74 15.93
CA GLU A 523 1.76 6.62 15.62
C GLU A 523 1.09 7.99 15.72
N TRP A 524 1.48 8.89 14.84
CA TRP A 524 1.17 10.31 14.88
C TRP A 524 -0.33 10.65 14.80
N ALA A 525 -1.17 9.73 14.31
CA ALA A 525 -2.62 9.89 14.27
C ALA A 525 -3.31 9.34 15.53
N GLU A 526 -2.56 8.64 16.42
CA GLU A 526 -3.11 8.21 17.69
C GLU A 526 -3.31 9.39 18.66
N PRO A 527 -4.45 9.42 19.38
CA PRO A 527 -4.72 10.47 20.33
C PRO A 527 -3.62 10.60 21.40
N GLY A 528 -2.98 11.76 21.45
CA GLY A 528 -1.97 12.06 22.46
C GLY A 528 -0.52 11.75 22.06
N ALA A 529 -0.26 11.00 20.97
CA ALA A 529 1.10 10.66 20.53
C ALA A 529 1.97 11.92 20.28
N LEU A 530 1.41 12.98 19.73
CA LEU A 530 2.10 14.24 19.46
C LEU A 530 2.10 15.23 20.61
N THR A 531 1.32 15.00 21.67
CA THR A 531 1.15 15.90 22.81
C THR A 531 2.48 16.36 23.47
N PRO A 532 3.50 15.49 23.65
CA PRO A 532 4.78 15.90 24.25
C PRO A 532 5.49 17.01 23.48
N TYR A 533 5.26 17.09 22.17
CA TYR A 533 5.95 18.01 21.26
C TYR A 533 5.21 19.34 21.08
N LEU A 534 3.87 19.38 21.30
CA LEU A 534 3.03 20.56 21.03
C LEU A 534 3.45 21.80 21.81
N LYS A 535 3.93 21.64 23.04
CA LYS A 535 4.35 22.77 23.90
C LYS A 535 5.54 23.57 23.35
N HIS A 536 6.30 22.97 22.43
CA HIS A 536 7.47 23.58 21.79
C HIS A 536 7.19 23.96 20.33
N GLY A 537 5.99 23.66 19.85
CA GLY A 537 5.59 23.93 18.49
C GLY A 537 5.23 25.41 18.26
N GLN A 538 5.16 25.76 16.99
CA GLN A 538 4.84 27.09 16.53
C GLN A 538 3.35 27.20 16.22
N PRO A 539 2.57 28.04 16.90
CA PRO A 539 1.15 28.22 16.62
C PRO A 539 0.94 28.87 15.25
N LEU A 540 -0.07 28.43 14.54
CA LEU A 540 -0.43 28.92 13.21
C LEU A 540 -1.94 29.03 13.06
N GLU A 541 -2.42 30.18 12.60
CA GLU A 541 -3.81 30.40 12.22
C GLU A 541 -3.93 30.51 10.70
N VAL A 542 -4.71 29.65 10.09
CA VAL A 542 -5.02 29.65 8.65
C VAL A 542 -6.48 30.06 8.48
N GLY A 543 -6.71 31.27 8.00
CA GLY A 543 -8.04 31.78 7.74
C GLY A 543 -8.54 31.49 6.34
N SER A 544 -9.85 31.61 6.09
CA SER A 544 -10.44 31.48 4.75
C SER A 544 -9.97 32.55 3.74
N ARG A 545 -9.31 33.62 4.22
CA ARG A 545 -8.72 34.70 3.40
C ARG A 545 -7.20 34.71 3.49
N SER A 546 -6.57 33.68 4.03
CA SER A 546 -5.11 33.58 4.06
C SER A 546 -4.53 33.60 2.65
N PRO A 547 -3.30 34.08 2.45
CA PRO A 547 -2.63 33.99 1.16
C PRO A 547 -2.43 32.52 0.78
N ALA A 548 -2.27 32.26 -0.52
CA ALA A 548 -2.04 30.90 -1.04
C ALA A 548 -0.79 30.23 -0.43
N THR A 549 0.20 31.06 -0.02
CA THR A 549 1.40 30.58 0.69
C THR A 549 1.60 31.41 1.95
N ILE A 550 1.77 30.74 3.07
CA ILE A 550 2.15 31.30 4.37
C ILE A 550 3.59 30.90 4.65
N HIS A 551 4.46 31.87 4.83
CA HIS A 551 5.83 31.65 5.31
C HIS A 551 5.86 31.83 6.82
N LEU A 552 6.34 30.81 7.54
CA LEU A 552 6.54 30.95 9.00
C LEU A 552 7.62 31.97 9.28
N ALA A 553 7.34 32.87 10.22
CA ALA A 553 8.28 33.97 10.57
C ALA A 553 9.54 33.44 11.25
N ASP A 554 9.38 32.43 12.10
CA ASP A 554 10.46 31.81 12.86
C ASP A 554 10.72 30.39 12.39
N ALA A 555 11.94 29.89 12.64
CA ALA A 555 12.26 28.50 12.40
C ALA A 555 11.59 27.59 13.43
N VAL A 556 11.11 26.42 13.00
CA VAL A 556 10.57 25.39 13.89
C VAL A 556 11.73 24.64 14.55
N GLU A 557 11.74 24.60 15.88
CA GLU A 557 12.78 23.87 16.63
C GLU A 557 12.56 22.36 16.50
N VAL A 558 13.61 21.65 16.10
CA VAL A 558 13.58 20.19 15.98
C VAL A 558 13.83 19.54 17.34
N LEU A 559 12.88 18.76 17.79
CA LEU A 559 12.92 18.03 19.06
C LEU A 559 13.41 16.60 18.82
N ALA A 560 14.09 16.04 19.80
CA ALA A 560 14.37 14.62 19.78
C ALA A 560 13.09 13.82 20.06
N LYS A 561 13.00 12.63 19.47
CA LYS A 561 11.95 11.65 19.76
C LYS A 561 12.00 11.18 21.21
#